data_b39489f8212e2831a2cd7705a759aa51
#
_entry.id   b39489f8212e2831a2cd7705a759aa51
#
_cell.length_a   1.000
_cell.length_b   1.000
_cell.length_c   1.000
_cell.angle_alpha   90.00
_cell.angle_beta   90.00
_cell.angle_gamma   90.00
#
_symmetry.space_group_name_H-M   'P 1'
#
loop_
_entity.id
_entity.type
_entity.pdbx_description
1 polymer ?
#
loop_
_entity_poly.entity_id
_entity_poly.type
_entity_poly.pdbx_seq_one_letter_code
_entity_poly.pdbx_strand_id
1 'polypeptide(L)'
;MPRHGENIYKRRDGRYKGRYVIGKNATGKTRFGYVYGYQYAEVRNTLLRKKAELLQTVDRNPSRCATLLREWLHRWLESELLGSIKESSYQAYLRQINLHLIPGLGHLRLAQVTPSAVCEFIAEMEASGLAYGTVKGVFRLLNAALRHAQETSVIAQNPCRKIKIQPRETAEQRVLNRSEQEALRKAAIAQGELSTLIGLYTGMRLGEVCALKWSDIDWEKRTIAVRRTVQRTARRTGGAGARTRLTIGAPKSRRSHRILPVPEFLFALLGKAFLSADRSEAYLFGRAGRAADPRTLQRRFQRQIQA
;
A
#
# COMPACT_ATOMS: atom_id res chain seq x y z
N MET A 1 31.02 -27.09 -3.96
CA MET A 1 30.44 -26.62 -5.24
C MET A 1 28.97 -27.01 -5.29
N PRO A 2 28.02 -26.10 -5.49
CA PRO A 2 26.61 -26.46 -5.64
C PRO A 2 26.44 -27.19 -6.98
N ARG A 3 25.94 -28.42 -6.91
CA ARG A 3 25.64 -29.23 -8.09
C ARG A 3 24.37 -28.69 -8.75
N HIS A 4 24.51 -27.91 -9.80
CA HIS A 4 23.43 -27.63 -10.76
C HIS A 4 23.20 -28.89 -11.60
N GLY A 5 22.36 -29.81 -11.10
CA GLY A 5 21.98 -31.04 -11.82
C GLY A 5 20.51 -31.34 -11.64
N GLU A 6 19.86 -31.78 -12.70
CA GLU A 6 18.52 -32.34 -12.71
C GLU A 6 18.49 -33.48 -11.71
N ASN A 7 17.96 -33.39 -10.52
CA ASN A 7 17.81 -34.36 -9.41
C ASN A 7 17.75 -35.87 -9.81
N ILE A 8 18.68 -36.28 -10.71
CA ILE A 8 18.83 -37.63 -11.26
C ILE A 8 20.21 -38.14 -10.90
N TYR A 9 20.31 -39.30 -10.31
CA TYR A 9 21.57 -39.93 -9.95
C TYR A 9 21.56 -41.46 -10.23
N LYS A 10 22.73 -42.00 -10.59
CA LYS A 10 22.92 -43.43 -10.83
C LYS A 10 23.08 -44.15 -9.51
N ARG A 11 22.32 -45.21 -9.30
CA ARG A 11 22.39 -46.10 -8.13
C ARG A 11 23.45 -47.19 -8.31
N ARG A 12 23.82 -47.83 -7.23
CA ARG A 12 24.78 -48.98 -7.25
C ARG A 12 24.25 -50.19 -8.03
N ASP A 13 22.93 -50.33 -8.16
CA ASP A 13 22.27 -51.38 -8.96
C ASP A 13 22.20 -51.07 -10.46
N GLY A 14 22.90 -50.05 -10.93
CA GLY A 14 22.99 -49.66 -12.34
C GLY A 14 21.83 -48.78 -12.83
N ARG A 15 20.73 -48.67 -12.09
CA ARG A 15 19.56 -47.86 -12.45
C ARG A 15 19.77 -46.38 -12.12
N TYR A 16 19.16 -45.49 -12.92
CA TYR A 16 19.00 -44.05 -12.61
C TYR A 16 17.75 -43.84 -11.76
N LYS A 17 17.87 -42.97 -10.76
CA LYS A 17 16.77 -42.52 -9.90
C LYS A 17 16.59 -41.02 -10.03
N GLY A 18 15.43 -40.59 -10.51
CA GLY A 18 15.01 -39.18 -10.54
C GLY A 18 14.08 -38.85 -9.38
N ARG A 19 14.23 -37.67 -8.77
CA ARG A 19 13.40 -37.22 -7.65
C ARG A 19 12.63 -35.96 -8.06
N TYR A 20 11.32 -35.90 -7.73
CA TYR A 20 10.48 -34.72 -7.91
C TYR A 20 9.63 -34.46 -6.67
N VAL A 21 9.19 -33.22 -6.48
CA VAL A 21 8.35 -32.83 -5.36
C VAL A 21 6.89 -33.11 -5.71
N ILE A 22 6.17 -33.83 -4.85
CA ILE A 22 4.73 -34.09 -4.97
C ILE A 22 3.92 -32.99 -4.24
N GLY A 23 4.45 -32.45 -3.12
CA GLY A 23 3.78 -31.48 -2.27
C GLY A 23 4.34 -31.48 -0.86
N LYS A 24 3.61 -30.89 0.09
CA LYS A 24 3.93 -30.95 1.52
C LYS A 24 2.87 -31.80 2.25
N ASN A 25 3.26 -32.48 3.31
CA ASN A 25 2.32 -33.19 4.18
C ASN A 25 1.68 -32.22 5.19
N ALA A 26 0.73 -32.70 6.00
CA ALA A 26 0.03 -31.92 7.02
C ALA A 26 0.97 -31.28 8.05
N THR A 27 2.20 -31.78 8.21
CA THR A 27 3.24 -31.26 9.11
C THR A 27 4.23 -30.31 8.43
N GLY A 28 3.97 -29.91 7.17
CA GLY A 28 4.82 -28.97 6.41
C GLY A 28 6.06 -29.60 5.75
N LYS A 29 6.34 -30.91 5.96
CA LYS A 29 7.48 -31.60 5.33
C LYS A 29 7.21 -31.89 3.86
N THR A 30 8.21 -31.65 3.00
CA THR A 30 8.14 -31.87 1.56
C THR A 30 8.06 -33.38 1.26
N ARG A 31 7.03 -33.81 0.51
CA ARG A 31 6.88 -35.14 -0.03
C ARG A 31 7.51 -35.26 -1.40
N PHE A 32 8.28 -36.33 -1.63
CA PHE A 32 8.97 -36.57 -2.89
C PHE A 32 8.41 -37.83 -3.59
N GLY A 33 8.29 -37.74 -4.93
CA GLY A 33 8.10 -38.87 -5.81
C GLY A 33 9.42 -39.26 -6.45
N TYR A 34 9.48 -40.52 -6.91
CA TYR A 34 10.67 -41.08 -7.51
C TYR A 34 10.33 -41.77 -8.83
N VAL A 35 11.24 -41.62 -9.81
CA VAL A 35 11.21 -42.32 -11.10
C VAL A 35 12.48 -43.11 -11.22
N TYR A 36 12.37 -44.36 -11.74
CA TYR A 36 13.50 -45.26 -11.94
C TYR A 36 13.55 -45.68 -13.39
N GLY A 37 14.75 -45.90 -13.95
CA GLY A 37 14.97 -46.43 -15.29
C GLY A 37 16.43 -46.81 -15.52
N TYR A 38 16.70 -47.52 -16.58
CA TYR A 38 18.08 -47.96 -16.91
C TYR A 38 18.83 -46.92 -17.76
N GLN A 39 18.11 -46.03 -18.44
CA GLN A 39 18.70 -44.97 -19.27
C GLN A 39 18.44 -43.59 -18.64
N TYR A 40 19.45 -42.73 -18.64
CA TYR A 40 19.35 -41.38 -18.11
C TYR A 40 18.28 -40.56 -18.84
N ALA A 41 18.27 -40.63 -20.20
CA ALA A 41 17.31 -39.88 -21.03
C ALA A 41 15.86 -40.28 -20.76
N GLU A 42 15.58 -41.56 -20.54
CA GLU A 42 14.26 -42.10 -20.20
C GLU A 42 13.77 -41.56 -18.85
N VAL A 43 14.63 -41.59 -17.83
CA VAL A 43 14.30 -41.09 -16.48
C VAL A 43 14.08 -39.60 -16.52
N ARG A 44 14.87 -38.85 -17.31
CA ARG A 44 14.72 -37.42 -17.51
C ARG A 44 13.39 -37.06 -18.16
N ASN A 45 13.04 -37.73 -19.26
CA ASN A 45 11.78 -37.49 -19.98
C ASN A 45 10.57 -37.85 -19.10
N THR A 46 10.63 -38.99 -18.41
CA THR A 46 9.57 -39.39 -17.47
C THR A 46 9.44 -38.42 -16.30
N LEU A 47 10.55 -37.88 -15.79
CA LEU A 47 10.59 -36.91 -14.71
C LEU A 47 10.01 -35.56 -15.17
N LEU A 48 10.30 -35.10 -16.37
CA LEU A 48 9.71 -33.91 -16.97
C LEU A 48 8.20 -34.09 -17.19
N ARG A 49 7.77 -35.26 -17.69
CA ARG A 49 6.35 -35.57 -17.87
C ARG A 49 5.62 -35.61 -16.51
N LYS A 50 6.19 -36.23 -15.48
CA LYS A 50 5.61 -36.28 -14.13
C LYS A 50 5.53 -34.90 -13.49
N LYS A 51 6.54 -34.04 -13.70
CA LYS A 51 6.49 -32.65 -13.26
C LYS A 51 5.40 -31.86 -14.01
N ALA A 52 5.25 -32.06 -15.32
CA ALA A 52 4.20 -31.43 -16.12
C ALA A 52 2.80 -31.92 -15.71
N GLU A 53 2.61 -33.24 -15.49
CA GLU A 53 1.36 -33.83 -14.98
C GLU A 53 0.99 -33.26 -13.61
N LEU A 54 1.96 -33.08 -12.70
CA LEU A 54 1.72 -32.46 -11.39
C LEU A 54 1.34 -30.99 -11.49
N LEU A 55 1.95 -30.25 -12.38
CA LEU A 55 1.56 -28.87 -12.68
C LEU A 55 0.13 -28.81 -13.21
N GLN A 56 -0.26 -29.75 -14.09
CA GLN A 56 -1.63 -29.86 -14.60
C GLN A 56 -2.64 -30.37 -13.56
N THR A 57 -2.21 -31.21 -12.59
CA THR A 57 -3.09 -31.71 -11.51
C THR A 57 -3.30 -30.68 -10.39
N VAL A 58 -2.37 -29.75 -10.17
CA VAL A 58 -2.59 -28.60 -9.29
C VAL A 58 -3.67 -27.68 -9.88
N ASP A 59 -3.76 -27.57 -11.21
CA ASP A 59 -4.85 -26.88 -11.91
C ASP A 59 -6.20 -27.64 -11.88
N ARG A 60 -6.20 -28.93 -11.46
CA ARG A 60 -7.39 -29.80 -11.49
C ARG A 60 -8.16 -29.91 -10.17
N ASN A 61 -7.99 -28.98 -9.22
CA ASN A 61 -8.99 -28.85 -8.16
C ASN A 61 -10.09 -27.88 -8.67
N PRO A 62 -11.14 -28.38 -9.34
CA PRO A 62 -12.09 -27.55 -10.08
C PRO A 62 -12.83 -26.56 -9.18
N SER A 63 -12.98 -26.88 -7.91
CA SER A 63 -13.65 -26.00 -6.93
C SER A 63 -12.80 -24.81 -6.51
N ARG A 64 -11.47 -24.89 -6.53
CA ARG A 64 -10.59 -23.78 -6.11
C ARG A 64 -10.25 -22.83 -7.25
N CYS A 65 -10.08 -23.35 -8.47
CA CYS A 65 -9.83 -22.52 -9.67
C CYS A 65 -11.09 -21.91 -10.25
N ALA A 66 -12.28 -22.36 -9.85
CA ALA A 66 -13.58 -21.81 -10.26
C ALA A 66 -13.88 -20.45 -9.64
N THR A 67 -13.21 -20.09 -8.54
CA THR A 67 -13.40 -18.80 -7.84
C THR A 67 -13.09 -17.62 -8.77
N LEU A 68 -14.00 -16.68 -8.83
CA LEU A 68 -13.78 -15.42 -9.58
C LEU A 68 -12.74 -14.56 -8.86
N LEU A 69 -11.95 -13.82 -9.64
CA LEU A 69 -10.94 -12.92 -9.06
C LEU A 69 -11.55 -11.90 -8.10
N ARG A 70 -12.76 -11.35 -8.41
CA ARG A 70 -13.48 -10.44 -7.51
C ARG A 70 -13.75 -11.04 -6.13
N GLU A 71 -14.16 -12.31 -6.08
CA GLU A 71 -14.47 -13.02 -4.83
C GLU A 71 -13.19 -13.29 -4.04
N TRP A 72 -12.12 -13.67 -4.75
CA TRP A 72 -10.80 -13.87 -4.15
C TRP A 72 -10.25 -12.58 -3.54
N LEU A 73 -10.29 -11.47 -4.26
CA LEU A 73 -9.78 -10.18 -3.80
C LEU A 73 -10.50 -9.70 -2.54
N HIS A 74 -11.82 -9.82 -2.48
CA HIS A 74 -12.57 -9.45 -1.28
C HIS A 74 -12.26 -10.38 -0.10
N ARG A 75 -12.27 -11.69 -0.33
CA ARG A 75 -11.93 -12.68 0.71
C ARG A 75 -10.52 -12.44 1.26
N TRP A 76 -9.54 -12.29 0.38
CA TRP A 76 -8.16 -12.00 0.77
C TRP A 76 -8.04 -10.71 1.58
N LEU A 77 -8.70 -9.65 1.14
CA LEU A 77 -8.71 -8.36 1.85
C LEU A 77 -9.31 -8.48 3.25
N GLU A 78 -10.38 -9.25 3.40
CA GLU A 78 -11.07 -9.46 4.67
C GLU A 78 -10.35 -10.43 5.60
N SER A 79 -9.89 -11.58 5.09
CA SER A 79 -9.26 -12.61 5.93
C SER A 79 -7.84 -12.27 6.35
N GLU A 80 -7.04 -11.67 5.45
CA GLU A 80 -5.61 -11.51 5.68
C GLU A 80 -5.23 -10.09 6.11
N LEU A 81 -5.92 -9.09 5.60
CA LEU A 81 -5.51 -7.70 5.80
C LEU A 81 -6.36 -6.96 6.85
N LEU A 82 -7.56 -7.44 7.12
CA LEU A 82 -8.42 -6.83 8.13
C LEU A 82 -7.80 -7.01 9.53
N GLY A 83 -7.52 -5.89 10.19
CA GLY A 83 -6.87 -5.89 11.51
C GLY A 83 -5.34 -5.96 11.48
N SER A 84 -4.71 -6.46 10.37
CA SER A 84 -3.26 -6.51 10.22
C SER A 84 -2.66 -5.21 9.69
N ILE A 85 -3.45 -4.40 8.96
CA ILE A 85 -3.04 -3.12 8.41
C ILE A 85 -3.88 -1.97 8.98
N LYS A 86 -3.36 -0.75 8.85
CA LYS A 86 -4.10 0.46 9.25
C LYS A 86 -5.40 0.58 8.46
N GLU A 87 -6.48 1.04 9.10
CA GLU A 87 -7.79 1.26 8.48
C GLU A 87 -7.72 2.09 7.19
N SER A 88 -6.87 3.14 7.18
CA SER A 88 -6.65 3.96 5.98
C SER A 88 -6.07 3.18 4.80
N SER A 89 -5.17 2.22 5.06
CA SER A 89 -4.60 1.34 4.03
C SER A 89 -5.63 0.35 3.52
N TYR A 90 -6.41 -0.25 4.43
CA TYR A 90 -7.51 -1.14 4.09
C TYR A 90 -8.51 -0.46 3.15
N GLN A 91 -8.95 0.76 3.49
CA GLN A 91 -9.88 1.54 2.67
C GLN A 91 -9.28 1.94 1.31
N ALA A 92 -7.99 2.25 1.27
CA ALA A 92 -7.30 2.53 0.01
C ALA A 92 -7.24 1.29 -0.89
N TYR A 93 -6.97 0.11 -0.34
CA TYR A 93 -6.95 -1.15 -1.08
C TYR A 93 -8.35 -1.55 -1.55
N LEU A 94 -9.36 -1.46 -0.69
CA LEU A 94 -10.76 -1.71 -1.06
C LEU A 94 -11.19 -0.81 -2.22
N ARG A 95 -10.81 0.47 -2.17
CA ARG A 95 -11.08 1.41 -3.26
C ARG A 95 -10.39 1.01 -4.56
N GLN A 96 -9.11 0.63 -4.53
CA GLN A 96 -8.38 0.19 -5.73
C GLN A 96 -8.97 -1.09 -6.31
N ILE A 97 -9.38 -2.04 -5.46
CA ILE A 97 -10.05 -3.27 -5.88
C ILE A 97 -11.35 -2.93 -6.61
N ASN A 98 -12.22 -2.12 -6.00
CA ASN A 98 -13.54 -1.83 -6.54
C ASN A 98 -13.52 -0.93 -7.78
N LEU A 99 -12.59 0.04 -7.87
CA LEU A 99 -12.53 0.99 -8.97
C LEU A 99 -11.74 0.49 -10.17
N HIS A 100 -10.77 -0.41 -9.97
CA HIS A 100 -9.86 -0.80 -11.04
C HIS A 100 -9.83 -2.32 -11.25
N LEU A 101 -9.55 -3.13 -10.21
CA LEU A 101 -9.34 -4.56 -10.37
C LEU A 101 -10.63 -5.32 -10.72
N ILE A 102 -11.75 -5.01 -10.06
CA ILE A 102 -13.03 -5.68 -10.33
C ILE A 102 -13.55 -5.34 -11.72
N PRO A 103 -13.59 -4.08 -12.18
CA PRO A 103 -14.05 -3.78 -13.54
C PRO A 103 -13.17 -4.40 -14.62
N GLY A 104 -11.83 -4.37 -14.45
CA GLY A 104 -10.92 -4.87 -15.47
C GLY A 104 -10.76 -6.40 -15.49
N LEU A 105 -10.55 -7.02 -14.35
CA LEU A 105 -10.20 -8.44 -14.24
C LEU A 105 -11.14 -9.27 -13.37
N GLY A 106 -12.04 -8.65 -12.62
CA GLY A 106 -12.86 -9.33 -11.60
C GLY A 106 -13.81 -10.40 -12.13
N HIS A 107 -14.16 -10.34 -13.40
CA HIS A 107 -15.01 -11.32 -14.11
C HIS A 107 -14.26 -12.61 -14.46
N LEU A 108 -12.93 -12.59 -14.47
CA LEU A 108 -12.11 -13.75 -14.77
C LEU A 108 -12.07 -14.71 -13.59
N ARG A 109 -12.02 -16.02 -13.89
CA ARG A 109 -11.67 -17.03 -12.89
C ARG A 109 -10.17 -16.95 -12.60
N LEU A 110 -9.75 -17.32 -11.40
CA LEU A 110 -8.31 -17.29 -11.02
C LEU A 110 -7.42 -18.06 -12.00
N ALA A 111 -7.90 -19.16 -12.56
CA ALA A 111 -7.19 -19.93 -13.59
C ALA A 111 -7.06 -19.22 -14.94
N GLN A 112 -7.91 -18.24 -15.22
CA GLN A 112 -7.93 -17.45 -16.46
C GLN A 112 -7.09 -16.17 -16.35
N VAL A 113 -6.63 -15.81 -15.16
CA VAL A 113 -5.74 -14.66 -14.98
C VAL A 113 -4.34 -15.01 -15.47
N THR A 114 -4.11 -14.80 -16.75
CA THR A 114 -2.83 -15.04 -17.42
C THR A 114 -1.92 -13.82 -17.37
N PRO A 115 -0.60 -13.96 -17.60
CA PRO A 115 0.30 -12.81 -17.75
C PRO A 115 -0.17 -11.84 -18.87
N SER A 116 -0.71 -12.36 -19.99
CA SER A 116 -1.26 -11.53 -21.10
C SER A 116 -2.41 -10.67 -20.60
N ALA A 117 -3.42 -11.28 -19.97
CA ALA A 117 -4.57 -10.54 -19.42
C ALA A 117 -4.15 -9.45 -18.43
N VAL A 118 -3.12 -9.70 -17.61
CA VAL A 118 -2.58 -8.68 -16.69
C VAL A 118 -1.87 -7.55 -17.46
N CYS A 119 -1.12 -7.87 -18.52
CA CYS A 119 -0.45 -6.85 -19.34
C CYS A 119 -1.48 -6.00 -20.10
N GLU A 120 -2.51 -6.60 -20.68
CA GLU A 120 -3.62 -5.91 -21.35
C GLU A 120 -4.33 -4.96 -20.39
N PHE A 121 -4.67 -5.42 -19.20
CA PHE A 121 -5.27 -4.59 -18.14
C PHE A 121 -4.38 -3.40 -17.75
N ILE A 122 -3.05 -3.59 -17.63
CA ILE A 122 -2.11 -2.50 -17.36
C ILE A 122 -2.15 -1.49 -18.51
N ALA A 123 -2.11 -1.94 -19.75
CA ALA A 123 -2.16 -1.08 -20.93
C ALA A 123 -3.47 -0.28 -21.02
N GLU A 124 -4.61 -0.89 -20.68
CA GLU A 124 -5.91 -0.20 -20.61
C GLU A 124 -5.92 0.89 -19.53
N MET A 125 -5.40 0.60 -18.33
CA MET A 125 -5.28 1.62 -17.28
C MET A 125 -4.39 2.78 -17.72
N GLU A 126 -3.31 2.49 -18.41
CA GLU A 126 -2.40 3.52 -18.95
C GLU A 126 -3.04 4.34 -20.06
N ALA A 127 -3.77 3.70 -20.96
CA ALA A 127 -4.51 4.35 -22.05
C ALA A 127 -5.65 5.24 -21.52
N SER A 128 -6.25 4.88 -20.38
CA SER A 128 -7.26 5.70 -19.71
C SER A 128 -6.69 6.95 -18.99
N GLY A 129 -5.39 7.22 -19.12
CA GLY A 129 -4.73 8.40 -18.55
C GLY A 129 -4.44 8.33 -17.05
N LEU A 130 -4.52 7.16 -16.44
CA LEU A 130 -4.17 7.02 -15.03
C LEU A 130 -2.68 7.28 -14.78
N ALA A 131 -2.39 8.00 -13.70
CA ALA A 131 -1.02 8.28 -13.30
C ALA A 131 -0.24 6.99 -13.02
N TYR A 132 1.04 6.95 -13.42
CA TYR A 132 1.95 5.83 -13.19
C TYR A 132 1.91 5.27 -11.75
N GLY A 133 1.88 6.17 -10.75
CA GLY A 133 1.79 5.78 -9.34
C GLY A 133 0.52 4.99 -9.01
N THR A 134 -0.61 5.32 -9.66
CA THR A 134 -1.90 4.61 -9.50
C THR A 134 -1.82 3.22 -10.14
N VAL A 135 -1.37 3.14 -11.39
CA VAL A 135 -1.20 1.87 -12.11
C VAL A 135 -0.27 0.93 -11.34
N LYS A 136 0.87 1.44 -10.88
CA LYS A 136 1.83 0.69 -10.07
C LYS A 136 1.24 0.24 -8.72
N GLY A 137 0.42 1.07 -8.08
CA GLY A 137 -0.29 0.74 -6.85
C GLY A 137 -1.27 -0.41 -7.02
N VAL A 138 -2.11 -0.33 -8.06
CA VAL A 138 -3.10 -1.37 -8.42
C VAL A 138 -2.42 -2.68 -8.77
N PHE A 139 -1.37 -2.64 -9.59
CA PHE A 139 -0.58 -3.83 -9.94
C PHE A 139 0.07 -4.49 -8.71
N ARG A 140 0.64 -3.70 -7.80
CA ARG A 140 1.22 -4.23 -6.56
C ARG A 140 0.19 -4.94 -5.69
N LEU A 141 -1.02 -4.39 -5.63
CA LEU A 141 -2.13 -4.97 -4.88
C LEU A 141 -2.56 -6.30 -5.49
N LEU A 142 -2.76 -6.36 -6.82
CA LEU A 142 -3.06 -7.59 -7.55
C LEU A 142 -1.97 -8.64 -7.34
N ASN A 143 -0.70 -8.27 -7.50
CA ASN A 143 0.44 -9.16 -7.30
C ASN A 143 0.50 -9.72 -5.87
N ALA A 144 0.18 -8.91 -4.85
CA ALA A 144 0.14 -9.36 -3.46
C ALA A 144 -0.99 -10.38 -3.23
N ALA A 145 -2.20 -10.13 -3.75
CA ALA A 145 -3.33 -11.05 -3.64
C ALA A 145 -3.09 -12.37 -4.37
N LEU A 146 -2.50 -12.33 -5.58
CA LEU A 146 -2.19 -13.53 -6.35
C LEU A 146 -0.97 -14.30 -5.80
N ARG A 147 -0.03 -13.61 -5.16
CA ARG A 147 1.04 -14.27 -4.40
C ARG A 147 0.47 -15.07 -3.23
N HIS A 148 -0.45 -14.50 -2.46
CA HIS A 148 -1.13 -15.21 -1.39
C HIS A 148 -1.93 -16.41 -1.94
N ALA A 149 -2.59 -16.27 -3.11
CA ALA A 149 -3.25 -17.40 -3.77
C ALA A 149 -2.27 -18.53 -4.14
N GLN A 150 -1.05 -18.21 -4.54
CA GLN A 150 0.00 -19.17 -4.80
C GLN A 150 0.52 -19.83 -3.50
N GLU A 151 0.77 -19.04 -2.45
CA GLU A 151 1.23 -19.51 -1.14
C GLU A 151 0.22 -20.46 -0.49
N THR A 152 -1.07 -20.21 -0.67
CA THR A 152 -2.17 -21.07 -0.19
C THR A 152 -2.54 -22.19 -1.17
N SER A 153 -1.77 -22.37 -2.25
CA SER A 153 -1.98 -23.39 -3.28
C SER A 153 -3.35 -23.34 -3.97
N VAL A 154 -3.94 -22.14 -4.07
CA VAL A 154 -5.17 -21.91 -4.85
C VAL A 154 -4.82 -21.80 -6.33
N ILE A 155 -3.67 -21.21 -6.68
CA ILE A 155 -3.09 -21.19 -8.02
C ILE A 155 -1.67 -21.78 -7.98
N ALA A 156 -1.24 -22.40 -9.09
CA ALA A 156 0.08 -23.02 -9.20
C ALA A 156 1.20 -21.97 -9.30
N GLN A 157 0.97 -20.89 -10.03
CA GLN A 157 1.95 -19.83 -10.29
C GLN A 157 1.27 -18.46 -10.27
N ASN A 158 2.00 -17.47 -9.76
CA ASN A 158 1.55 -16.08 -9.81
C ASN A 158 1.82 -15.49 -11.21
N PRO A 159 0.78 -15.12 -11.98
CA PRO A 159 0.94 -14.55 -13.32
C PRO A 159 1.66 -13.19 -13.34
N CYS A 160 1.68 -12.47 -12.23
CA CYS A 160 2.36 -11.17 -12.12
C CYS A 160 3.89 -11.27 -11.97
N ARG A 161 4.45 -12.46 -11.69
CA ARG A 161 5.84 -12.64 -11.23
C ARG A 161 6.90 -12.03 -12.16
N LYS A 162 6.68 -12.09 -13.48
CA LYS A 162 7.66 -11.62 -14.49
C LYS A 162 7.32 -10.25 -15.07
N ILE A 163 6.18 -9.67 -14.70
CA ILE A 163 5.70 -8.40 -15.26
C ILE A 163 6.42 -7.25 -14.54
N LYS A 164 7.00 -6.34 -15.33
CA LYS A 164 7.62 -5.11 -14.85
C LYS A 164 6.89 -3.92 -15.46
N ILE A 165 6.39 -3.03 -14.61
CA ILE A 165 5.83 -1.76 -15.06
C ILE A 165 6.99 -0.80 -15.28
N GLN A 166 7.13 -0.30 -16.52
CA GLN A 166 8.18 0.65 -16.88
C GLN A 166 7.93 1.99 -16.16
N PRO A 167 8.97 2.59 -15.56
CA PRO A 167 8.85 3.93 -15.01
C PRO A 167 8.49 4.90 -16.15
N ARG A 168 7.49 5.75 -15.90
CA ARG A 168 7.26 6.93 -16.77
C ARG A 168 7.91 8.13 -16.10
N GLU A 169 8.48 9.00 -16.89
CA GLU A 169 8.93 10.29 -16.41
C GLU A 169 7.74 11.02 -15.77
N THR A 170 7.84 11.25 -14.48
CA THR A 170 6.90 12.12 -13.78
C THR A 170 7.45 13.53 -13.90
N ALA A 171 6.61 14.46 -14.32
CA ALA A 171 6.99 15.86 -14.32
C ALA A 171 7.55 16.24 -12.93
N GLU A 172 8.69 16.93 -12.93
CA GLU A 172 9.26 17.44 -11.68
C GLU A 172 8.22 18.27 -10.94
N GLN A 173 8.05 17.97 -9.66
CA GLN A 173 7.14 18.75 -8.85
C GLN A 173 7.73 20.16 -8.68
N ARG A 174 6.98 21.16 -9.09
CA ARG A 174 7.37 22.56 -8.91
C ARG A 174 7.56 22.85 -7.42
N VAL A 175 8.73 23.37 -7.09
CA VAL A 175 9.07 23.87 -5.76
C VAL A 175 8.94 25.38 -5.77
N LEU A 176 8.39 25.94 -4.69
CA LEU A 176 8.31 27.40 -4.54
C LEU A 176 9.71 27.99 -4.50
N ASN A 177 9.98 28.98 -5.33
CA ASN A 177 11.20 29.76 -5.28
C ASN A 177 11.20 30.70 -4.04
N ARG A 178 12.33 31.37 -3.78
CA ARG A 178 12.48 32.21 -2.59
C ARG A 178 11.50 33.39 -2.55
N SER A 179 11.22 34.00 -3.68
CA SER A 179 10.26 35.13 -3.77
C SER A 179 8.82 34.67 -3.54
N GLU A 180 8.44 33.50 -4.07
CA GLU A 180 7.14 32.90 -3.85
C GLU A 180 6.94 32.44 -2.39
N GLN A 181 8.00 31.92 -1.75
CA GLN A 181 7.95 31.57 -0.32
C GLN A 181 7.76 32.83 0.54
N GLU A 182 8.42 33.94 0.20
CA GLU A 182 8.29 35.19 0.93
C GLU A 182 6.91 35.82 0.71
N ALA A 183 6.36 35.76 -0.51
CA ALA A 183 5.00 36.23 -0.80
C ALA A 183 3.97 35.39 0.01
N LEU A 184 4.09 34.07 0.01
CA LEU A 184 3.24 33.17 0.79
C LEU A 184 3.34 33.45 2.30
N ARG A 185 4.55 33.70 2.81
CA ARG A 185 4.77 34.08 4.22
C ARG A 185 4.01 35.35 4.58
N LYS A 186 4.17 36.39 3.76
CA LYS A 186 3.50 37.70 3.98
C LYS A 186 1.98 37.54 3.95
N ALA A 187 1.45 36.84 2.96
CA ALA A 187 0.02 36.59 2.85
C ALA A 187 -0.51 35.80 4.06
N ALA A 188 0.20 34.76 4.49
CA ALA A 188 -0.18 33.97 5.64
C ALA A 188 -0.17 34.76 6.96
N ILE A 189 0.80 35.64 7.15
CA ILE A 189 0.86 36.54 8.32
C ILE A 189 -0.32 37.53 8.27
N ALA A 190 -0.57 38.20 7.14
CA ALA A 190 -1.64 39.18 6.98
C ALA A 190 -3.04 38.55 7.22
N GLN A 191 -3.22 37.30 6.84
CA GLN A 191 -4.49 36.54 7.01
C GLN A 191 -4.59 35.79 8.33
N GLY A 192 -3.54 35.80 9.17
CA GLY A 192 -3.50 35.04 10.42
C GLY A 192 -3.48 33.51 10.26
N GLU A 193 -3.05 32.99 9.09
CA GLU A 193 -3.06 31.56 8.78
C GLU A 193 -1.81 30.84 9.29
N LEU A 194 -1.77 30.60 10.59
CA LEU A 194 -0.67 29.91 11.26
C LEU A 194 -0.41 28.48 10.71
N SER A 195 -1.43 27.80 10.19
CA SER A 195 -1.28 26.45 9.66
C SER A 195 -0.32 26.40 8.46
N THR A 196 -0.38 27.41 7.60
CA THR A 196 0.52 27.58 6.44
C THR A 196 1.95 27.84 6.91
N LEU A 197 2.13 28.75 7.88
CA LEU A 197 3.44 29.10 8.43
C LEU A 197 4.09 27.90 9.13
N ILE A 198 3.35 27.14 9.92
CA ILE A 198 3.85 25.91 10.55
C ILE A 198 4.30 24.92 9.48
N GLY A 199 3.47 24.66 8.47
CA GLY A 199 3.84 23.78 7.35
C GLY A 199 5.11 24.22 6.64
N LEU A 200 5.22 25.49 6.32
CA LEU A 200 6.35 26.08 5.58
C LEU A 200 7.67 26.00 6.36
N TYR A 201 7.66 26.33 7.65
CA TYR A 201 8.89 26.46 8.44
C TYR A 201 9.28 25.21 9.23
N THR A 202 8.36 24.27 9.45
CA THR A 202 8.65 23.04 10.20
C THR A 202 8.65 21.78 9.34
N GLY A 203 8.17 21.86 8.10
CA GLY A 203 8.01 20.70 7.23
C GLY A 203 7.05 19.64 7.77
N MET A 204 6.13 20.00 8.67
CA MET A 204 5.10 19.09 9.16
C MET A 204 4.13 18.71 8.06
N ARG A 205 3.73 17.45 8.05
CA ARG A 205 2.69 16.99 7.13
C ARG A 205 1.33 17.58 7.51
N LEU A 206 0.46 17.83 6.52
CA LEU A 206 -0.87 18.42 6.76
C LEU A 206 -1.65 17.71 7.89
N GLY A 207 -1.65 16.39 7.92
CA GLY A 207 -2.32 15.63 8.98
C GLY A 207 -1.68 15.80 10.36
N GLU A 208 -0.38 16.07 10.44
CA GLU A 208 0.35 16.37 11.68
C GLU A 208 -0.01 17.76 12.18
N VAL A 209 -0.07 18.74 11.26
CA VAL A 209 -0.52 20.11 11.58
C VAL A 209 -1.96 20.11 12.11
N CYS A 210 -2.87 19.36 11.45
CA CYS A 210 -4.26 19.22 11.91
C CYS A 210 -4.40 18.61 13.30
N ALA A 211 -3.44 17.75 13.71
CA ALA A 211 -3.45 17.04 14.97
C ALA A 211 -2.70 17.75 16.10
N LEU A 212 -2.12 18.92 15.81
CA LEU A 212 -1.28 19.66 16.75
C LEU A 212 -2.12 20.18 17.92
N LYS A 213 -1.64 19.93 19.13
CA LYS A 213 -2.21 20.42 20.38
C LYS A 213 -1.31 21.51 20.97
N TRP A 214 -1.89 22.39 21.75
CA TRP A 214 -1.15 23.37 22.55
C TRP A 214 -0.12 22.70 23.47
N SER A 215 -0.43 21.54 24.03
CA SER A 215 0.48 20.75 24.88
C SER A 215 1.65 20.08 24.13
N ASP A 216 1.70 20.18 22.81
CA ASP A 216 2.84 19.71 22.02
C ASP A 216 3.91 20.79 21.82
N ILE A 217 3.64 22.02 22.24
CA ILE A 217 4.57 23.15 22.17
C ILE A 217 5.33 23.25 23.50
N ASP A 218 6.64 23.13 23.42
CA ASP A 218 7.54 23.43 24.53
C ASP A 218 7.91 24.91 24.46
N TRP A 219 7.33 25.69 25.37
CA TRP A 219 7.49 27.14 25.39
C TRP A 219 8.89 27.60 25.85
N GLU A 220 9.58 26.79 26.67
CA GLU A 220 10.93 27.10 27.12
C GLU A 220 11.96 26.79 26.03
N LYS A 221 11.86 25.61 25.40
CA LYS A 221 12.79 25.14 24.36
C LYS A 221 12.45 25.64 22.97
N ARG A 222 11.32 26.33 22.79
CA ARG A 222 10.81 26.81 21.50
C ARG A 222 10.72 25.70 20.46
N THR A 223 10.13 24.57 20.84
CA THR A 223 10.01 23.40 19.97
C THR A 223 8.59 22.88 19.88
N ILE A 224 8.30 22.13 18.80
CA ILE A 224 7.04 21.42 18.59
C ILE A 224 7.33 19.92 18.52
N ALA A 225 6.60 19.13 19.31
CA ALA A 225 6.67 17.67 19.29
C ALA A 225 5.59 17.08 18.37
N VAL A 226 6.00 16.40 17.32
CA VAL A 226 5.08 15.70 16.40
C VAL A 226 4.72 14.34 16.99
N ARG A 227 3.52 14.21 17.53
CA ARG A 227 3.05 13.00 18.24
C ARG A 227 1.88 12.29 17.56
N ARG A 228 1.12 12.98 16.72
CA ARG A 228 -0.15 12.49 16.15
C ARG A 228 -0.32 12.93 14.72
N THR A 229 -1.24 12.27 14.02
CA THR A 229 -1.70 12.68 12.70
C THR A 229 -3.20 12.48 12.58
N VAL A 230 -3.86 13.37 11.86
CA VAL A 230 -5.28 13.26 11.50
C VAL A 230 -5.38 12.75 10.08
N GLN A 231 -6.24 11.79 9.85
CA GLN A 231 -6.59 11.28 8.53
C GLN A 231 -8.11 11.24 8.38
N ARG A 232 -8.59 11.49 7.16
CA ARG A 232 -9.98 11.27 6.81
C ARG A 232 -10.12 9.89 6.20
N THR A 233 -10.85 9.00 6.87
CA THR A 233 -11.10 7.62 6.44
C THR A 233 -12.56 7.42 6.07
N ALA A 234 -12.84 6.54 5.11
CA ALA A 234 -14.20 6.12 4.82
C ALA A 234 -14.78 5.32 6.01
N ARG A 235 -16.08 5.41 6.23
CA ARG A 235 -16.78 4.53 7.19
C ARG A 235 -17.01 3.17 6.56
N ARG A 236 -16.83 2.09 7.33
CA ARG A 236 -17.05 0.70 6.88
C ARG A 236 -18.52 0.33 6.73
N THR A 237 -19.39 0.94 7.51
CA THR A 237 -20.83 0.65 7.52
C THR A 237 -21.60 1.77 6.86
N GLY A 238 -22.45 1.41 5.88
CA GLY A 238 -23.34 2.30 5.15
C GLY A 238 -24.57 2.73 5.95
N GLY A 239 -24.38 3.31 7.15
CA GLY A 239 -25.47 3.95 7.89
C GLY A 239 -25.77 5.34 7.32
N ALA A 240 -27.00 5.83 7.52
CA ALA A 240 -27.41 7.20 7.21
C ALA A 240 -26.49 8.18 7.97
N GLY A 241 -25.54 8.81 7.28
CA GLY A 241 -24.56 9.72 7.88
C GLY A 241 -23.38 10.01 6.97
N ALA A 242 -22.43 10.83 7.45
CA ALA A 242 -21.24 11.21 6.70
C ALA A 242 -20.44 9.98 6.23
N ARG A 243 -20.19 9.86 4.92
CA ARG A 243 -19.43 8.76 4.29
C ARG A 243 -18.00 8.61 4.82
N THR A 244 -17.48 9.61 5.53
CA THR A 244 -16.12 9.65 6.05
C THR A 244 -16.08 10.13 7.49
N ARG A 245 -15.03 9.72 8.23
CA ARG A 245 -14.74 10.20 9.59
C ARG A 245 -13.30 10.68 9.70
N LEU A 246 -13.04 11.57 10.65
CA LEU A 246 -11.68 11.90 11.05
C LEU A 246 -11.17 10.84 12.02
N THR A 247 -9.99 10.32 11.75
CA THR A 247 -9.30 9.37 12.62
C THR A 247 -7.97 9.97 13.06
N ILE A 248 -7.75 10.01 14.36
CA ILE A 248 -6.49 10.46 14.96
C ILE A 248 -5.70 9.20 15.31
N GLY A 249 -4.45 9.17 14.89
CA GLY A 249 -3.58 8.03 15.16
C GLY A 249 -2.13 8.44 15.31
N ALA A 250 -1.29 7.46 15.71
CA ALA A 250 0.15 7.63 15.69
C ALA A 250 0.66 7.93 14.28
N PRO A 251 1.75 8.67 14.12
CA PRO A 251 2.39 8.89 12.84
C PRO A 251 2.75 7.57 12.15
N LYS A 252 3.04 7.63 10.82
CA LYS A 252 3.22 6.45 9.97
C LYS A 252 4.37 5.54 10.42
N SER A 253 5.41 6.08 11.06
CA SER A 253 6.58 5.33 11.52
C SER A 253 7.12 5.91 12.83
N ARG A 254 7.95 5.14 13.56
CA ARG A 254 8.66 5.63 14.76
C ARG A 254 9.51 6.87 14.46
N ARG A 255 10.14 6.96 13.28
CA ARG A 255 10.92 8.14 12.84
C ARG A 255 10.07 9.39 12.60
N SER A 256 8.75 9.26 12.53
CA SER A 256 7.84 10.40 12.40
C SER A 256 7.55 11.08 13.74
N HIS A 257 7.86 10.42 14.88
CA HIS A 257 7.93 11.08 16.17
C HIS A 257 9.22 11.87 16.22
N ARG A 258 9.10 13.19 16.20
CA ARG A 258 10.24 14.12 16.16
C ARG A 258 9.92 15.40 16.87
N ILE A 259 10.95 16.09 17.33
CA ILE A 259 10.89 17.43 17.90
C ILE A 259 11.46 18.37 16.84
N LEU A 260 10.77 19.46 16.58
CA LEU A 260 11.10 20.44 15.55
C LEU A 260 11.34 21.80 16.20
N PRO A 261 12.45 22.47 15.91
CA PRO A 261 12.66 23.85 16.35
C PRO A 261 11.69 24.78 15.61
N VAL A 262 11.24 25.81 16.30
CA VAL A 262 10.35 26.84 15.75
C VAL A 262 11.10 28.14 15.65
N PRO A 263 11.13 28.81 14.46
CA PRO A 263 11.72 30.13 14.31
C PRO A 263 11.07 31.15 15.25
N GLU A 264 11.84 32.08 15.72
CA GLU A 264 11.41 33.05 16.75
C GLU A 264 10.15 33.86 16.36
N PHE A 265 10.07 34.35 15.11
CA PHE A 265 8.90 35.07 14.63
C PHE A 265 7.62 34.21 14.66
N LEU A 266 7.73 32.93 14.27
CA LEU A 266 6.59 31.99 14.29
C LEU A 266 6.21 31.65 15.72
N PHE A 267 7.20 31.51 16.60
CA PHE A 267 6.98 31.25 18.01
C PHE A 267 6.24 32.42 18.68
N ALA A 268 6.60 33.67 18.36
CA ALA A 268 5.89 34.88 18.82
C ALA A 268 4.42 34.89 18.35
N LEU A 269 4.15 34.50 17.08
CA LEU A 269 2.80 34.40 16.54
C LEU A 269 1.99 33.30 17.24
N LEU A 270 2.60 32.16 17.53
CA LEU A 270 1.99 31.09 18.30
C LEU A 270 1.64 31.53 19.73
N GLY A 271 2.52 32.28 20.38
CA GLY A 271 2.27 32.88 21.69
C GLY A 271 1.06 33.80 21.71
N LYS A 272 0.96 34.70 20.73
CA LYS A 272 -0.21 35.60 20.56
C LYS A 272 -1.50 34.77 20.36
N ALA A 273 -1.46 33.75 19.50
CA ALA A 273 -2.59 32.89 19.25
C ALA A 273 -2.99 32.09 20.51
N PHE A 274 -2.02 31.60 21.31
CA PHE A 274 -2.27 30.93 22.55
C PHE A 274 -2.98 31.82 23.61
N LEU A 275 -2.56 33.07 23.71
CA LEU A 275 -3.18 34.03 24.64
C LEU A 275 -4.63 34.35 24.28
N SER A 276 -4.98 34.32 22.99
CA SER A 276 -6.33 34.58 22.49
C SER A 276 -7.17 33.28 22.32
N ALA A 277 -6.58 32.12 22.50
CA ALA A 277 -7.28 30.86 22.36
C ALA A 277 -8.23 30.59 23.54
N ASP A 278 -9.34 29.92 23.23
CA ASP A 278 -10.18 29.33 24.27
C ASP A 278 -9.42 28.20 24.97
N ARG A 279 -9.23 28.33 26.29
CA ARG A 279 -8.47 27.37 27.10
C ARG A 279 -9.12 25.98 27.16
N SER A 280 -10.40 25.85 26.80
CA SER A 280 -11.08 24.56 26.64
C SER A 280 -10.64 23.83 25.37
N GLU A 281 -10.07 24.52 24.37
CA GLU A 281 -9.62 23.93 23.11
C GLU A 281 -8.23 23.31 23.25
N ALA A 282 -8.18 21.98 23.12
CA ALA A 282 -6.91 21.24 23.18
C ALA A 282 -6.08 21.35 21.88
N TYR A 283 -6.75 21.53 20.73
CA TYR A 283 -6.11 21.54 19.42
C TYR A 283 -5.89 22.95 18.90
N LEU A 284 -4.71 23.20 18.31
CA LEU A 284 -4.33 24.51 17.77
C LEU A 284 -5.27 24.99 16.65
N PHE A 285 -5.69 24.09 15.77
CA PHE A 285 -6.55 24.38 14.61
C PHE A 285 -7.93 23.70 14.71
N GLY A 286 -8.23 23.15 15.86
CA GLY A 286 -9.49 22.45 16.12
C GLY A 286 -10.63 23.38 16.51
N ARG A 287 -11.77 22.76 16.78
CA ARG A 287 -12.95 23.42 17.35
C ARG A 287 -13.75 22.42 18.15
N ALA A 288 -14.32 22.86 19.27
CA ALA A 288 -15.14 22.04 20.16
C ALA A 288 -14.43 20.72 20.57
N GLY A 289 -13.16 20.82 20.98
CA GLY A 289 -12.34 19.69 21.42
C GLY A 289 -11.95 18.70 20.30
N ARG A 290 -12.22 19.03 19.02
CA ARG A 290 -11.92 18.15 17.87
C ARG A 290 -10.79 18.73 17.03
N ALA A 291 -9.93 17.85 16.50
CA ALA A 291 -8.88 18.21 15.57
C ALA A 291 -9.43 18.76 14.26
N ALA A 292 -8.67 19.64 13.60
CA ALA A 292 -9.04 20.20 12.30
C ALA A 292 -9.18 19.12 11.21
N ASP A 293 -10.12 19.33 10.30
CA ASP A 293 -10.21 18.52 9.10
C ASP A 293 -9.13 18.93 8.09
N PRO A 294 -8.27 18.01 7.62
CA PRO A 294 -7.25 18.30 6.62
C PRO A 294 -7.79 19.01 5.37
N ARG A 295 -9.00 18.68 4.94
CA ARG A 295 -9.64 19.39 3.79
C ARG A 295 -9.90 20.85 4.07
N THR A 296 -10.21 21.21 5.30
CA THR A 296 -10.46 22.62 5.68
C THR A 296 -9.16 23.42 5.59
N LEU A 297 -8.06 22.93 6.15
CA LEU A 297 -6.76 23.61 6.05
C LEU A 297 -6.25 23.62 4.60
N GLN A 298 -6.43 22.55 3.84
CA GLN A 298 -6.07 22.53 2.43
C GLN A 298 -6.83 23.60 1.61
N ARG A 299 -8.14 23.77 1.84
CA ARG A 299 -8.94 24.79 1.16
C ARG A 299 -8.52 26.20 1.56
N ARG A 300 -8.12 26.42 2.82
CA ARG A 300 -7.57 27.73 3.26
C ARG A 300 -6.27 28.03 2.55
N PHE A 301 -5.36 27.05 2.51
CA PHE A 301 -4.09 27.17 1.78
C PHE A 301 -4.29 27.46 0.29
N GLN A 302 -5.21 26.76 -0.38
CA GLN A 302 -5.53 27.01 -1.79
C GLN A 302 -6.02 28.43 -2.05
N ARG A 303 -6.86 28.99 -1.17
CA ARG A 303 -7.29 30.39 -1.28
C ARG A 303 -6.14 31.38 -1.14
N GLN A 304 -5.16 31.08 -0.29
CA GLN A 304 -3.97 31.93 -0.13
C GLN A 304 -3.07 31.97 -1.37
N ILE A 305 -2.98 30.88 -2.12
CA ILE A 305 -2.18 30.83 -3.36
C ILE A 305 -2.90 31.56 -4.51
N GLN A 306 -4.23 31.65 -4.47
CA GLN A 306 -5.03 32.29 -5.52
C GLN A 306 -5.20 33.80 -5.31
N ALA A 307 -4.95 34.29 -4.10
CA ALA A 307 -4.98 35.70 -3.74
C ALA A 307 -3.62 36.40 -3.95
#